data_f565894c7e4952d39361a264f86a1028
#
_entry.id   f565894c7e4952d39361a264f86a1028
#
_cell.length_a   1.000
_cell.length_b   1.000
_cell.length_c   1.000
_cell.angle_alpha   90.00
_cell.angle_beta   90.00
_cell.angle_gamma   90.00
#
_symmetry.space_group_name_H-M   'P 1'
#
loop_
_entity.id
_entity.type
_entity.pdbx_description
1 polymer ?
#
loop_
_entity_poly.entity_id
_entity_poly.type
_entity_poly.pdbx_seq_one_letter_code
_entity_poly.pdbx_strand_id
1 'polypeptide(L)'
;MAADVGRRVLLARGVRAPFVHGLWYIPVSMEETEIQFMRAALAEAERAAAEGEVPVGAIVVRGGEIVGRGGNRMIGSNDPSAHAEIVAMREAAQRLANYRLTGCTLYVTLEPCAMCAGAAVLARVDRLVYGCDDPKAGAVRTLFRLADDLRLNHRIEIARGVLAEECAACVREFFQSKRAP
;
A
#
# COMPACT_ATOMS: atom_id res chain seq x y z
N MET A 1 38.92 25.52 -27.41
CA MET A 1 37.52 25.90 -27.52
C MET A 1 36.69 24.63 -27.69
N ALA A 2 36.12 24.15 -26.61
CA ALA A 2 35.20 23.01 -26.63
C ALA A 2 33.84 23.54 -26.13
N ALA A 3 32.83 23.48 -27.01
CA ALA A 3 31.51 23.98 -26.76
C ALA A 3 30.74 23.03 -25.85
N ASP A 4 30.32 23.54 -24.70
CA ASP A 4 29.42 22.92 -23.77
C ASP A 4 28.00 22.90 -24.38
N VAL A 5 27.53 21.70 -24.76
CA VAL A 5 26.16 21.47 -25.23
C VAL A 5 25.30 21.10 -24.03
N GLY A 6 24.89 22.09 -23.28
CA GLY A 6 23.91 21.95 -22.20
C GLY A 6 22.57 21.43 -22.71
N ARG A 7 22.29 20.15 -22.54
CA ARG A 7 20.94 19.60 -22.70
C ARG A 7 20.01 20.14 -21.60
N ARG A 8 19.16 21.08 -21.98
CA ARG A 8 18.05 21.55 -21.14
C ARG A 8 16.96 20.49 -21.13
N VAL A 9 16.81 19.80 -20.00
CA VAL A 9 15.60 19.01 -19.72
C VAL A 9 14.53 19.98 -19.24
N LEU A 10 13.51 20.21 -20.07
CA LEU A 10 12.34 21.01 -19.71
C LEU A 10 11.39 20.13 -18.86
N LEU A 11 11.40 20.38 -17.56
CA LEU A 11 10.35 19.87 -16.67
C LEU A 11 9.08 20.71 -16.87
N ALA A 12 7.94 20.07 -17.03
CA ALA A 12 6.65 20.74 -17.17
C ALA A 12 6.38 21.63 -15.94
N ARG A 13 6.18 22.96 -16.21
CA ARG A 13 5.90 24.03 -15.25
C ARG A 13 7.05 24.45 -14.33
N GLY A 14 8.09 25.09 -14.89
CA GLY A 14 8.82 26.21 -14.25
C GLY A 14 9.54 25.98 -12.92
N VAL A 15 9.63 24.76 -12.40
CA VAL A 15 10.32 24.45 -11.16
C VAL A 15 11.77 24.09 -11.48
N ARG A 16 12.72 24.93 -11.04
CA ARG A 16 14.15 24.61 -11.11
C ARG A 16 14.46 23.62 -10.00
N ALA A 17 14.91 22.43 -10.36
CA ALA A 17 15.40 21.44 -9.38
C ALA A 17 16.63 22.02 -8.65
N PRO A 18 16.73 21.92 -7.32
CA PRO A 18 17.91 22.36 -6.59
C PRO A 18 19.12 21.47 -6.90
N PHE A 19 20.28 22.09 -7.09
CA PHE A 19 21.55 21.42 -7.30
C PHE A 19 22.23 21.22 -5.95
N VAL A 20 22.35 19.97 -5.50
CA VAL A 20 22.94 19.64 -4.21
C VAL A 20 24.05 18.60 -4.40
N HIS A 21 25.26 18.91 -3.90
CA HIS A 21 26.44 18.01 -3.90
C HIS A 21 26.82 17.42 -5.26
N GLY A 22 26.70 18.19 -6.36
CA GLY A 22 27.16 17.74 -7.69
C GLY A 22 26.16 16.85 -8.44
N LEU A 23 24.96 16.63 -7.90
CA LEU A 23 23.90 15.84 -8.53
C LEU A 23 22.63 16.71 -8.68
N TRP A 24 21.93 16.55 -9.81
CA TRP A 24 20.61 17.13 -10.01
C TRP A 24 19.59 16.32 -9.19
N TYR A 25 18.94 16.99 -8.24
CA TYR A 25 17.80 16.39 -7.53
C TYR A 25 16.61 16.38 -8.52
N ILE A 26 16.26 15.20 -9.01
CA ILE A 26 15.02 14.98 -9.76
C ILE A 26 13.98 14.55 -8.71
N PRO A 27 12.96 15.37 -8.42
CA PRO A 27 11.90 14.96 -7.52
C PRO A 27 11.21 13.74 -8.12
N VAL A 28 11.12 12.66 -7.35
CA VAL A 28 10.35 11.46 -7.72
C VAL A 28 8.90 11.90 -7.88
N SER A 29 8.25 11.53 -8.99
CA SER A 29 6.84 11.87 -9.20
C SER A 29 5.98 11.19 -8.12
N MET A 30 4.80 11.74 -7.80
CA MET A 30 3.87 11.09 -6.86
C MET A 30 3.51 9.68 -7.31
N GLU A 31 3.35 9.46 -8.60
CA GLU A 31 3.08 8.16 -9.21
C GLU A 31 4.24 7.17 -8.99
N GLU A 32 5.49 7.59 -9.20
CA GLU A 32 6.66 6.75 -8.94
C GLU A 32 6.79 6.39 -7.46
N THR A 33 6.47 7.32 -6.57
CA THR A 33 6.46 7.09 -5.11
C THR A 33 5.39 6.06 -4.72
N GLU A 34 4.19 6.13 -5.29
CA GLU A 34 3.12 5.15 -5.04
C GLU A 34 3.49 3.76 -5.54
N ILE A 35 4.12 3.68 -6.71
CA ILE A 35 4.64 2.42 -7.26
C ILE A 35 5.68 1.80 -6.33
N GLN A 36 6.62 2.59 -5.80
CA GLN A 36 7.63 2.10 -4.86
C GLN A 36 7.01 1.53 -3.58
N PHE A 37 6.02 2.21 -3.00
CA PHE A 37 5.33 1.73 -1.81
C PHE A 37 4.48 0.49 -2.10
N MET A 38 3.80 0.43 -3.24
CA MET A 38 3.05 -0.78 -3.62
C MET A 38 3.98 -1.97 -3.88
N ARG A 39 5.16 -1.77 -4.45
CA ARG A 39 6.19 -2.82 -4.55
C ARG A 39 6.66 -3.31 -3.18
N ALA A 40 6.79 -2.42 -2.21
CA ALA A 40 7.11 -2.82 -0.83
C ALA A 40 5.97 -3.65 -0.20
N ALA A 41 4.71 -3.34 -0.50
CA ALA A 41 3.57 -4.17 -0.09
C ALA A 41 3.56 -5.53 -0.80
N LEU A 42 3.88 -5.59 -2.11
CA LEU A 42 4.02 -6.84 -2.86
C LEU A 42 5.11 -7.75 -2.27
N ALA A 43 6.24 -7.20 -1.82
CA ALA A 43 7.28 -7.97 -1.15
C ALA A 43 6.79 -8.61 0.16
N GLU A 44 5.85 -7.98 0.89
CA GLU A 44 5.19 -8.60 2.03
C GLU A 44 4.23 -9.72 1.61
N ALA A 45 3.53 -9.56 0.47
CA ALA A 45 2.66 -10.60 -0.09
C ALA A 45 3.47 -11.84 -0.51
N GLU A 46 4.64 -11.65 -1.15
CA GLU A 46 5.54 -12.73 -1.53
C GLU A 46 6.06 -13.49 -0.31
N ARG A 47 6.40 -12.79 0.79
CA ARG A 47 6.78 -13.43 2.05
C ARG A 47 5.66 -14.25 2.63
N ALA A 48 4.44 -13.74 2.66
CA ALA A 48 3.26 -14.48 3.09
C ALA A 48 3.05 -15.74 2.26
N ALA A 49 3.20 -15.67 0.92
CA ALA A 49 3.13 -16.83 0.04
C ALA A 49 4.18 -17.89 0.37
N ALA A 50 5.42 -17.48 0.66
CA ALA A 50 6.51 -18.39 1.03
C ALA A 50 6.23 -19.11 2.37
N GLU A 51 5.45 -18.50 3.27
CA GLU A 51 4.98 -19.08 4.53
C GLU A 51 3.69 -19.90 4.37
N GLY A 52 3.16 -20.03 3.15
CA GLY A 52 1.94 -20.81 2.84
C GLY A 52 0.63 -20.04 3.05
N GLU A 53 0.71 -18.76 3.37
CA GLU A 53 -0.44 -17.87 3.52
C GLU A 53 -0.95 -17.36 2.16
N VAL A 54 -2.20 -16.89 2.12
CA VAL A 54 -2.70 -16.17 0.95
C VAL A 54 -1.87 -14.89 0.74
N PRO A 55 -1.30 -14.65 -0.46
CA PRO A 55 -0.34 -13.59 -0.70
C PRO A 55 -1.01 -12.21 -0.75
N VAL A 56 -1.30 -11.69 0.41
CA VAL A 56 -1.69 -10.29 0.60
C VAL A 56 -0.63 -9.62 1.46
N GLY A 57 -0.17 -8.46 1.03
CA GLY A 57 0.81 -7.66 1.72
C GLY A 57 0.35 -6.24 1.89
N ALA A 58 0.74 -5.62 3.00
CA ALA A 58 0.41 -4.25 3.33
C ALA A 58 1.58 -3.53 4.00
N ILE A 59 1.65 -2.22 3.80
CA ILE A 59 2.54 -1.32 4.53
C ILE A 59 1.80 -0.07 4.97
N VAL A 60 2.24 0.50 6.08
CA VAL A 60 1.80 1.82 6.54
C VAL A 60 2.94 2.81 6.37
N VAL A 61 2.64 3.95 5.73
CA VAL A 61 3.62 5.01 5.45
C VAL A 61 3.21 6.29 6.18
N ARG A 62 4.17 6.97 6.79
CA ARG A 62 4.00 8.30 7.39
C ARG A 62 5.18 9.19 7.04
N GLY A 63 4.92 10.38 6.48
CA GLY A 63 5.98 11.33 6.12
C GLY A 63 7.02 10.77 5.13
N GLY A 64 6.62 9.85 4.23
CA GLY A 64 7.52 9.20 3.27
C GLY A 64 8.29 8.00 3.83
N GLU A 65 8.13 7.65 5.11
CA GLU A 65 8.78 6.50 5.73
C GLU A 65 7.79 5.36 5.98
N ILE A 66 8.21 4.12 5.77
CA ILE A 66 7.44 2.93 6.15
C ILE A 66 7.54 2.75 7.65
N VAL A 67 6.40 2.84 8.34
CA VAL A 67 6.29 2.73 9.81
C VAL A 67 5.64 1.42 10.26
N GLY A 68 5.08 0.64 9.33
CA GLY A 68 4.55 -0.69 9.62
C GLY A 68 4.50 -1.54 8.36
N ARG A 69 4.67 -2.87 8.50
CA ARG A 69 4.65 -3.88 7.45
C ARG A 69 3.82 -5.06 7.88
N GLY A 70 3.19 -5.74 6.95
CA GLY A 70 2.45 -6.96 7.23
C GLY A 70 2.14 -7.77 5.99
N GLY A 71 2.30 -9.09 6.10
CA GLY A 71 1.69 -10.07 5.23
C GLY A 71 0.58 -10.81 5.98
N ASN A 72 -0.31 -11.49 5.27
CA ASN A 72 -1.25 -12.41 5.91
C ASN A 72 -0.49 -13.43 6.78
N ARG A 73 -1.07 -13.74 7.95
CA ARG A 73 -0.51 -14.67 8.93
C ARG A 73 -1.59 -15.52 9.60
N MET A 74 -2.76 -15.63 9.02
CA MET A 74 -3.91 -16.29 9.64
C MET A 74 -3.63 -17.75 10.00
N ILE A 75 -2.99 -18.50 9.12
CA ILE A 75 -2.66 -19.90 9.31
C ILE A 75 -1.53 -20.03 10.34
N GLY A 76 -0.42 -19.35 10.12
CA GLY A 76 0.78 -19.45 10.94
C GLY A 76 0.58 -18.97 12.38
N SER A 77 -0.30 -17.98 12.62
CA SER A 77 -0.61 -17.47 13.96
C SER A 77 -1.89 -18.02 14.58
N ASN A 78 -2.67 -18.84 13.86
CA ASN A 78 -4.02 -19.28 14.27
C ASN A 78 -4.93 -18.09 14.68
N ASP A 79 -4.80 -16.96 13.97
CA ASP A 79 -5.55 -15.73 14.22
C ASP A 79 -6.37 -15.35 12.99
N PRO A 80 -7.71 -15.49 13.01
CA PRO A 80 -8.56 -15.16 11.87
C PRO A 80 -8.55 -13.66 11.52
N SER A 81 -8.04 -12.82 12.39
CA SER A 81 -7.92 -11.38 12.16
C SER A 81 -6.54 -10.95 11.63
N ALA A 82 -5.57 -11.86 11.53
CA ALA A 82 -4.20 -11.53 11.12
C ALA A 82 -4.05 -11.33 9.60
N HIS A 83 -4.93 -10.48 9.03
CA HIS A 83 -4.78 -9.99 7.67
C HIS A 83 -3.62 -9.01 7.57
N ALA A 84 -3.03 -8.89 6.39
CA ALA A 84 -1.86 -8.04 6.14
C ALA A 84 -2.04 -6.61 6.65
N GLU A 85 -3.21 -6.02 6.41
CA GLU A 85 -3.55 -4.66 6.83
C GLU A 85 -3.56 -4.54 8.36
N ILE A 86 -4.14 -5.52 9.05
CA ILE A 86 -4.20 -5.55 10.52
C ILE A 86 -2.79 -5.66 11.10
N VAL A 87 -1.97 -6.56 10.54
CA VAL A 87 -0.58 -6.74 10.96
C VAL A 87 0.22 -5.45 10.77
N ALA A 88 0.14 -4.82 9.58
CA ALA A 88 0.84 -3.58 9.27
C ALA A 88 0.39 -2.41 10.16
N MET A 89 -0.93 -2.26 10.39
CA MET A 89 -1.46 -1.20 11.26
C MET A 89 -1.07 -1.41 12.72
N ARG A 90 -1.02 -2.64 13.23
CA ARG A 90 -0.54 -2.94 14.58
C ARG A 90 0.92 -2.56 14.77
N GLU A 91 1.79 -2.93 13.84
CA GLU A 91 3.20 -2.55 13.87
C GLU A 91 3.37 -1.03 13.83
N ALA A 92 2.67 -0.35 12.92
CA ALA A 92 2.68 1.11 12.84
C ALA A 92 2.24 1.77 14.15
N ALA A 93 1.15 1.28 14.74
CA ALA A 93 0.62 1.79 16.01
C ALA A 93 1.63 1.63 17.17
N GLN A 94 2.30 0.49 17.24
CA GLN A 94 3.37 0.24 18.22
C GLN A 94 4.54 1.18 17.99
N ARG A 95 5.04 1.29 16.75
CA ARG A 95 6.18 2.16 16.41
C ARG A 95 5.90 3.63 16.67
N LEU A 96 4.67 4.07 16.40
CA LEU A 96 4.24 5.46 16.63
C LEU A 96 3.75 5.72 18.06
N ALA A 97 3.68 4.69 18.90
CA ALA A 97 3.12 4.73 20.27
C ALA A 97 1.71 5.38 20.29
N ASN A 98 0.92 5.12 19.25
CA ASN A 98 -0.41 5.70 19.10
C ASN A 98 -1.31 4.77 18.29
N TYR A 99 -2.50 4.42 18.83
CA TYR A 99 -3.48 3.62 18.09
C TYR A 99 -4.12 4.36 16.91
N ARG A 100 -4.06 5.70 16.91
CA ARG A 100 -4.51 6.53 15.80
C ARG A 100 -3.37 6.74 14.81
N LEU A 101 -3.60 6.34 13.58
CA LEU A 101 -2.66 6.43 12.47
C LEU A 101 -2.94 7.66 11.60
N THR A 102 -3.26 8.79 12.24
CA THR A 102 -3.48 10.07 11.55
C THR A 102 -2.19 10.51 10.85
N GLY A 103 -2.30 11.01 9.64
CA GLY A 103 -1.18 11.35 8.77
C GLY A 103 -0.52 10.14 8.10
N CYS A 104 -1.13 8.94 8.21
CA CYS A 104 -0.62 7.73 7.59
C CYS A 104 -1.39 7.38 6.32
N THR A 105 -0.68 6.76 5.37
CA THR A 105 -1.24 6.08 4.21
C THR A 105 -1.03 4.58 4.35
N LEU A 106 -2.11 3.80 4.20
CA LEU A 106 -2.08 2.34 4.11
C LEU A 106 -2.02 1.93 2.64
N TYR A 107 -0.97 1.20 2.26
CA TYR A 107 -0.86 0.53 0.96
C TYR A 107 -1.13 -0.95 1.15
N VAL A 108 -1.95 -1.55 0.29
CA VAL A 108 -2.27 -2.98 0.34
C VAL A 108 -2.43 -3.54 -1.07
N THR A 109 -1.97 -4.76 -1.30
CA THR A 109 -1.99 -5.38 -2.64
C THR A 109 -3.39 -5.76 -3.11
N LEU A 110 -4.30 -6.12 -2.19
CA LEU A 110 -5.68 -6.52 -2.47
C LEU A 110 -6.65 -5.57 -1.77
N GLU A 111 -7.80 -5.31 -2.36
CA GLU A 111 -8.86 -4.49 -1.75
C GLU A 111 -9.22 -5.01 -0.35
N PRO A 112 -9.20 -4.15 0.70
CA PRO A 112 -9.52 -4.56 2.05
C PRO A 112 -10.93 -5.10 2.22
N CYS A 113 -11.06 -6.18 2.99
CA CYS A 113 -12.35 -6.72 3.42
C CYS A 113 -13.03 -5.82 4.48
N ALA A 114 -14.25 -6.16 4.87
CA ALA A 114 -15.04 -5.36 5.83
C ALA A 114 -14.35 -5.17 7.19
N MET A 115 -13.65 -6.20 7.69
CA MET A 115 -12.87 -6.11 8.93
C MET A 115 -11.74 -5.10 8.80
N CYS A 116 -10.93 -5.19 7.75
CA CYS A 116 -9.76 -4.35 7.54
C CYS A 116 -10.14 -2.90 7.22
N ALA A 117 -11.16 -2.69 6.38
CA ALA A 117 -11.69 -1.36 6.08
C ALA A 117 -12.23 -0.68 7.35
N GLY A 118 -12.99 -1.41 8.17
CA GLY A 118 -13.47 -0.94 9.47
C GLY A 118 -12.34 -0.60 10.44
N ALA A 119 -11.31 -1.44 10.50
CA ALA A 119 -10.13 -1.20 11.33
C ALA A 119 -9.36 0.05 10.90
N ALA A 120 -9.19 0.27 9.59
CA ALA A 120 -8.52 1.46 9.05
C ALA A 120 -9.29 2.75 9.40
N VAL A 121 -10.63 2.73 9.32
CA VAL A 121 -11.49 3.85 9.76
C VAL A 121 -11.32 4.12 11.26
N LEU A 122 -11.35 3.08 12.10
CA LEU A 122 -11.17 3.21 13.55
C LEU A 122 -9.78 3.72 13.91
N ALA A 123 -8.76 3.27 13.20
CA ALA A 123 -7.37 3.74 13.35
C ALA A 123 -7.15 5.16 12.81
N ARG A 124 -8.12 5.78 12.13
CA ARG A 124 -7.98 7.12 11.54
C ARG A 124 -6.89 7.20 10.49
N VAL A 125 -6.76 6.20 9.64
CA VAL A 125 -5.89 6.25 8.46
C VAL A 125 -6.39 7.34 7.52
N ASP A 126 -5.52 8.24 7.07
CA ASP A 126 -5.95 9.36 6.22
C ASP A 126 -6.17 8.92 4.76
N ARG A 127 -5.33 8.01 4.27
CA ARG A 127 -5.37 7.55 2.88
C ARG A 127 -5.16 6.04 2.76
N LEU A 128 -5.92 5.39 1.89
CA LEU A 128 -5.82 3.98 1.54
C LEU A 128 -5.55 3.86 0.03
N VAL A 129 -4.46 3.18 -0.31
CA VAL A 129 -4.08 2.85 -1.68
C VAL A 129 -4.07 1.35 -1.85
N TYR A 130 -4.86 0.81 -2.78
CA TYR A 130 -4.83 -0.63 -3.02
C TYR A 130 -4.56 -0.99 -4.49
N GLY A 131 -3.98 -2.19 -4.69
CA GLY A 131 -3.60 -2.70 -5.99
C GLY A 131 -4.81 -3.16 -6.80
N CYS A 132 -5.32 -4.35 -6.53
CA CYS A 132 -6.43 -4.94 -7.28
C CYS A 132 -7.71 -5.05 -6.46
N ASP A 133 -8.86 -5.05 -7.15
CA ASP A 133 -10.19 -5.24 -6.56
C ASP A 133 -10.37 -6.68 -6.03
N ASP A 134 -11.15 -6.86 -4.96
CA ASP A 134 -11.59 -8.15 -4.46
C ASP A 134 -13.10 -8.34 -4.67
N PRO A 135 -13.52 -9.08 -5.71
CA PRO A 135 -14.94 -9.29 -6.00
C PRO A 135 -15.66 -10.19 -4.98
N LYS A 136 -14.93 -10.82 -4.05
CA LYS A 136 -15.49 -11.78 -3.09
C LYS A 136 -15.68 -11.19 -1.70
N ALA A 137 -14.79 -10.29 -1.27
CA ALA A 137 -14.80 -9.76 0.10
C ALA A 137 -14.50 -8.25 0.18
N GLY A 138 -14.24 -7.59 -0.95
CA GLY A 138 -13.84 -6.19 -0.98
C GLY A 138 -14.87 -5.24 -0.37
N ALA A 139 -14.42 -4.39 0.52
CA ALA A 139 -15.31 -3.50 1.28
C ALA A 139 -14.92 -2.01 1.14
N VAL A 140 -14.22 -1.66 0.07
CA VAL A 140 -13.85 -0.27 -0.25
C VAL A 140 -14.61 0.22 -1.48
N ARG A 141 -14.76 -0.61 -2.52
CA ARG A 141 -15.44 -0.25 -3.78
C ARG A 141 -16.28 -1.35 -4.39
N THR A 142 -15.97 -2.64 -4.15
CA THR A 142 -16.65 -3.75 -4.84
C THR A 142 -17.98 -4.14 -4.19
N LEU A 143 -17.98 -4.84 -3.04
CA LEU A 143 -19.21 -5.28 -2.38
C LEU A 143 -19.76 -4.21 -1.42
N PHE A 144 -18.89 -3.51 -0.72
CA PHE A 144 -19.25 -2.47 0.24
C PHE A 144 -18.44 -1.21 0.02
N ARG A 145 -18.85 -0.11 0.68
CA ARG A 145 -18.16 1.17 0.69
C ARG A 145 -17.99 1.67 2.13
N LEU A 146 -17.20 0.94 2.92
CA LEU A 146 -17.00 1.24 4.33
C LEU A 146 -15.98 2.36 4.55
N ALA A 147 -14.88 2.38 3.80
CA ALA A 147 -13.74 3.25 4.10
C ALA A 147 -14.05 4.75 3.96
N ASP A 148 -15.02 5.12 3.10
CA ASP A 148 -15.45 6.50 2.86
C ASP A 148 -16.95 6.74 3.13
N ASP A 149 -17.62 5.88 3.89
CA ASP A 149 -19.05 6.01 4.21
C ASP A 149 -19.33 7.30 4.97
N LEU A 150 -20.27 8.09 4.46
CA LEU A 150 -20.64 9.41 5.01
C LEU A 150 -21.23 9.35 6.43
N ARG A 151 -21.73 8.19 6.85
CA ARG A 151 -22.30 7.97 8.18
C ARG A 151 -21.25 7.74 9.27
N LEU A 152 -20.03 7.41 8.86
CA LEU A 152 -18.92 7.20 9.78
C LEU A 152 -18.25 8.52 10.17
N ASN A 153 -17.69 8.55 11.36
CA ASN A 153 -17.05 9.75 11.94
C ASN A 153 -15.62 10.00 11.40
N HIS A 154 -15.13 9.16 10.50
CA HIS A 154 -13.88 9.32 9.76
C HIS A 154 -14.06 8.73 8.37
N ARG A 155 -13.47 9.39 7.37
CA ARG A 155 -13.49 8.95 5.99
C ARG A 155 -12.08 8.95 5.46
N ILE A 156 -11.74 7.89 4.75
CA ILE A 156 -10.41 7.68 4.20
C ILE A 156 -10.40 8.13 2.74
N GLU A 157 -9.38 8.85 2.32
CA GLU A 157 -9.12 9.10 0.90
C GLU A 157 -8.72 7.79 0.22
N ILE A 158 -9.34 7.47 -0.93
CA ILE A 158 -9.14 6.19 -1.62
C ILE A 158 -8.45 6.41 -2.95
N ALA A 159 -7.33 5.72 -3.17
CA ALA A 159 -6.72 5.48 -4.47
C ALA A 159 -6.66 3.97 -4.76
N ARG A 160 -6.74 3.59 -6.04
CA ARG A 160 -6.74 2.19 -6.47
C ARG A 160 -6.06 1.97 -7.81
N GLY A 161 -5.71 0.73 -8.09
CA GLY A 161 -5.17 0.34 -9.38
C GLY A 161 -3.65 0.47 -9.50
N VAL A 162 -2.95 0.77 -8.41
CA VAL A 162 -1.48 0.85 -8.41
C VAL A 162 -0.91 -0.57 -8.51
N LEU A 163 -0.23 -0.87 -9.62
CA LEU A 163 0.28 -2.22 -9.96
C LEU A 163 -0.82 -3.30 -9.90
N ALA A 164 -2.03 -2.98 -10.39
CA ALA A 164 -3.20 -3.85 -10.26
C ALA A 164 -2.98 -5.25 -10.84
N GLU A 165 -2.36 -5.36 -12.02
CA GLU A 165 -2.10 -6.65 -12.65
C GLU A 165 -1.07 -7.49 -11.89
N GLU A 166 0.01 -6.86 -11.38
CA GLU A 166 1.02 -7.53 -10.56
C GLU A 166 0.40 -8.07 -9.26
N CYS A 167 -0.41 -7.25 -8.60
CA CYS A 167 -1.14 -7.63 -7.38
C CYS A 167 -2.14 -8.78 -7.63
N ALA A 168 -2.92 -8.71 -8.71
CA ALA A 168 -3.86 -9.75 -9.07
C ALA A 168 -3.17 -11.05 -9.49
N ALA A 169 -2.03 -10.97 -10.18
CA ALA A 169 -1.25 -12.12 -10.59
C ALA A 169 -0.74 -12.91 -9.37
N CYS A 170 -0.20 -12.22 -8.37
CA CYS A 170 0.31 -12.84 -7.14
C CYS A 170 -0.75 -13.73 -6.47
N VAL A 171 -1.97 -13.24 -6.30
CA VAL A 171 -3.07 -14.00 -5.69
C VAL A 171 -3.54 -15.14 -6.62
N ARG A 172 -3.67 -14.88 -7.92
CA ARG A 172 -4.12 -15.87 -8.91
C ARG A 172 -3.18 -17.06 -9.01
N GLU A 173 -1.88 -16.81 -9.10
CA GLU A 173 -0.83 -17.85 -9.20
C GLU A 173 -0.79 -18.74 -7.96
N PHE A 174 -0.90 -18.15 -6.77
CA PHE A 174 -0.98 -18.91 -5.53
C PHE A 174 -2.15 -19.90 -5.53
N PHE A 175 -3.36 -19.46 -5.89
CA PHE A 175 -4.50 -20.36 -5.93
C PHE A 175 -4.43 -21.37 -7.07
N GLN A 176 -3.76 -21.06 -8.18
CA GLN A 176 -3.50 -22.04 -9.24
C GLN A 176 -2.56 -23.14 -8.76
N SER A 177 -1.46 -22.79 -8.07
CA SER A 177 -0.52 -23.76 -7.52
C SER A 177 -1.15 -24.72 -6.49
N LYS A 178 -2.14 -24.23 -5.71
CA LYS A 178 -2.87 -25.06 -4.72
C LYS A 178 -3.91 -25.99 -5.34
N ARG A 179 -4.29 -25.78 -6.61
CA ARG A 179 -5.26 -26.62 -7.33
C ARG A 179 -4.60 -27.63 -8.26
N ALA A 180 -3.29 -27.52 -8.48
CA ALA A 180 -2.56 -28.52 -9.23
C ALA A 180 -2.57 -29.85 -8.44
N PRO A 181 -2.92 -31.00 -9.06
CA PRO A 181 -3.02 -32.30 -8.41
C PRO A 181 -1.67 -32.81 -7.91
#